data_a78eacfc16cf421aa450df0d1178795f
#
_entry.id   a78eacfc16cf421aa450df0d1178795f
#
_cell.length_a   1.000
_cell.length_b   1.000
_cell.length_c   1.000
_cell.angle_alpha   90.00
_cell.angle_beta   90.00
_cell.angle_gamma   90.00
#
_symmetry.space_group_name_H-M   'P 1'
#
loop_
_entity.id
_entity.type
_entity.pdbx_description
1 polymer ?
#
loop_
_entity_poly.entity_id
_entity_poly.type
_entity_poly.pdbx_seq_one_letter_code
_entity_poly.pdbx_strand_id
1 'polypeptide(L)'
;LRSADEAVTTFHILTEGGKNIMAYLRKHDLYEVLVFLNLSKEPAGFTIKDQLINHVYTNVFDGLEIHLNTGSFIKMKPWDYLVFERKI
;
A
#
# COMPACT_ATOMS: atom_id res chain seq x y z
N LEU A 1 -0.13 11.86 23.67
CA LEU A 1 -0.40 11.37 23.15
C LEU A 1 -1.13 10.78 22.60
N ARG A 2 -1.55 10.46 22.47
CA ARG A 2 -2.28 9.71 22.01
C ARG A 2 -3.32 10.14 21.16
N SER A 3 -3.95 11.30 21.15
CA SER A 3 -5.00 11.75 20.26
C SER A 3 -4.57 11.66 18.80
N ALA A 4 -3.30 11.83 18.52
CA ALA A 4 -2.79 11.64 17.17
C ALA A 4 -2.98 10.19 16.69
N ASP A 5 -2.80 9.25 17.59
CA ASP A 5 -2.99 7.85 17.24
C ASP A 5 -4.45 7.55 16.94
N GLU A 6 -5.34 8.22 17.62
CA GLU A 6 -6.77 8.03 17.42
C GLU A 6 -7.25 8.53 16.07
N ALA A 7 -6.49 9.43 15.45
CA ALA A 7 -6.83 9.96 14.15
C ALA A 7 -6.44 9.02 13.00
N VAL A 8 -5.76 7.91 13.28
CA VAL A 8 -5.30 6.98 12.26
C VAL A 8 -6.34 5.89 12.04
N THR A 9 -6.76 5.72 10.80
CA THR A 9 -7.67 4.65 10.41
C THR A 9 -6.95 3.72 9.46
N THR A 10 -7.12 2.41 9.66
CA THR A 10 -6.49 1.40 8.82
C THR A 10 -7.54 0.70 7.97
N PHE A 11 -7.30 0.63 6.67
CA PHE A 11 -8.16 -0.05 5.71
C PHE A 11 -7.39 -1.19 5.07
N HIS A 12 -8.02 -2.35 4.95
CA HIS A 12 -7.46 -3.43 4.15
C HIS A 12 -7.74 -3.12 2.68
N ILE A 13 -6.72 -3.31 1.84
CA ILE A 13 -6.83 -3.04 0.42
C ILE A 13 -7.16 -4.35 -0.30
N LEU A 14 -8.18 -4.32 -1.13
CA LEU A 14 -8.59 -5.49 -1.90
C LEU A 14 -7.60 -5.72 -3.03
N THR A 15 -7.12 -6.96 -3.13
CA THR A 15 -6.19 -7.38 -4.18
C THR A 15 -6.63 -8.70 -4.78
N GLU A 16 -6.21 -8.97 -6.01
CA GLU A 16 -6.52 -10.21 -6.70
C GLU A 16 -5.24 -10.86 -7.18
N GLY A 17 -5.12 -12.17 -6.96
CA GLY A 17 -3.89 -12.90 -7.22
C GLY A 17 -2.99 -12.81 -6.01
N GLY A 18 -1.81 -13.35 -6.06
CA GLY A 18 -0.83 -13.22 -5.00
C GLY A 18 -1.23 -13.87 -3.68
N LYS A 19 -0.66 -15.03 -3.41
CA LYS A 19 -0.82 -15.65 -2.09
C LYS A 19 0.05 -14.90 -1.10
N ASN A 20 -0.41 -14.85 0.15
CA ASN A 20 0.37 -14.28 1.24
C ASN A 20 0.76 -12.82 1.04
N ILE A 21 -0.02 -12.08 0.27
CA ILE A 21 0.15 -10.64 0.13
C ILE A 21 -0.72 -9.96 1.17
N MET A 22 -0.12 -9.06 1.93
CA MET A 22 -0.85 -8.20 2.84
C MET A 22 -0.77 -6.78 2.29
N ALA A 23 -1.93 -6.14 2.15
CA ALA A 23 -2.01 -4.78 1.64
C ALA A 23 -2.94 -3.97 2.52
N TYR A 24 -2.47 -2.83 3.00
CA TYR A 24 -3.30 -1.97 3.82
C TYR A 24 -2.94 -0.51 3.65
N LEU A 25 -3.93 0.34 3.91
CA LEU A 25 -3.80 1.78 3.85
C LEU A 25 -4.05 2.34 5.25
N ARG A 26 -3.12 3.13 5.76
CA ARG A 26 -3.30 3.84 7.01
C ARG A 26 -3.54 5.30 6.68
N LYS A 27 -4.69 5.78 7.07
CA LYS A 27 -5.11 7.14 6.74
C LYS A 27 -5.05 8.01 7.98
N HIS A 28 -4.33 9.09 7.86
CA HIS A 28 -4.21 10.13 8.87
C HIS A 28 -4.81 11.42 8.32
N ASP A 29 -5.05 12.40 9.17
CA ASP A 29 -5.65 13.66 8.73
C ASP A 29 -4.83 14.37 7.67
N LEU A 30 -3.50 14.24 7.72
CA LEU A 30 -2.59 14.99 6.86
C LEU A 30 -1.96 14.15 5.76
N TYR A 31 -1.99 12.83 5.87
CA TYR A 31 -1.36 11.97 4.88
C TYR A 31 -1.88 10.54 4.95
N GLU A 32 -1.57 9.78 3.92
CA GLU A 32 -1.88 8.35 3.85
C GLU A 32 -0.60 7.58 3.65
N VAL A 33 -0.52 6.39 4.24
CA VAL A 33 0.59 5.46 4.06
C VAL A 33 0.01 4.14 3.55
N LEU A 34 0.50 3.70 2.40
CA LEU A 34 0.05 2.48 1.75
C LEU A 34 1.18 1.46 1.85
N VAL A 35 0.87 0.27 2.37
CA VAL A 35 1.87 -0.77 2.62
C VAL A 35 1.48 -2.06 1.93
N PHE A 36 2.42 -2.65 1.20
CA PHE A 36 2.28 -3.99 0.63
C PHE A 36 3.40 -4.87 1.17
N LEU A 37 3.04 -6.07 1.60
CA LEU A 37 3.98 -7.04 2.14
C LEU A 37 3.83 -8.37 1.41
N ASN A 38 4.95 -8.95 0.98
CA ASN A 38 4.95 -10.32 0.47
C ASN A 38 5.46 -11.22 1.59
N LEU A 39 4.56 -11.98 2.19
CA LEU A 39 4.87 -12.86 3.32
C LEU A 39 5.16 -14.28 2.85
N SER A 40 5.89 -14.40 1.74
CA SER A 40 6.19 -15.68 1.12
C SER A 40 7.64 -15.71 0.69
N LYS A 41 8.21 -16.90 0.64
CA LYS A 41 9.55 -17.11 0.13
C LYS A 41 9.59 -17.16 -1.40
N GLU A 42 8.47 -16.92 -2.05
CA GLU A 42 8.36 -16.92 -3.51
C GLU A 42 7.95 -15.55 -4.01
N PRO A 43 8.36 -15.17 -5.23
CA PRO A 43 7.90 -13.92 -5.82
C PRO A 43 6.37 -13.96 -5.97
N ALA A 44 5.74 -12.81 -5.87
CA ALA A 44 4.30 -12.72 -6.01
C ALA A 44 3.93 -11.51 -6.87
N GLY A 45 2.83 -11.64 -7.59
CA GLY A 45 2.25 -10.52 -8.32
C GLY A 45 0.77 -10.47 -8.03
N PHE A 46 0.23 -9.28 -7.94
CA PHE A 46 -1.19 -9.09 -7.63
C PHE A 46 -1.71 -7.84 -8.29
N THR A 47 -3.03 -7.82 -8.50
CA THR A 47 -3.73 -6.67 -9.09
C THR A 47 -4.51 -5.96 -7.99
N ILE A 48 -4.41 -4.66 -7.95
CA ILE A 48 -5.15 -3.86 -6.99
C ILE A 48 -6.61 -3.77 -7.45
N LYS A 49 -7.54 -4.05 -6.53
CA LYS A 49 -8.97 -4.04 -6.82
C LYS A 49 -9.74 -3.06 -5.93
N ASP A 50 -9.04 -2.11 -5.34
CA ASP A 50 -9.65 -1.18 -4.40
C ASP A 50 -9.55 0.24 -4.93
N GLN A 51 -10.66 0.98 -4.87
CA GLN A 51 -10.70 2.35 -5.36
C GLN A 51 -10.10 3.36 -4.39
N LEU A 52 -9.81 2.95 -3.16
CA LEU A 52 -9.25 3.85 -2.16
C LEU A 52 -7.89 4.41 -2.54
N ILE A 53 -7.21 3.76 -3.48
CA ILE A 53 -5.84 4.12 -3.83
C ILE A 53 -5.67 4.71 -5.21
N ASN A 54 -6.72 5.30 -5.77
CA ASN A 54 -6.62 5.95 -7.09
C ASN A 54 -5.94 7.32 -6.96
N HIS A 55 -4.64 7.31 -6.64
CA HIS A 55 -3.87 8.54 -6.38
C HIS A 55 -2.42 8.36 -6.76
N VAL A 56 -1.70 9.49 -6.79
CA VAL A 56 -0.25 9.48 -6.95
C VAL A 56 0.38 9.36 -5.57
N TYR A 57 1.24 8.37 -5.41
CA TYR A 57 1.96 8.10 -4.17
C TYR A 57 3.46 8.26 -4.38
N THR A 58 4.17 8.51 -3.30
CA THR A 58 5.63 8.59 -3.30
C THR A 58 6.19 7.37 -2.58
N ASN A 59 7.09 6.65 -3.24
CA ASN A 59 7.78 5.54 -2.60
C ASN A 59 8.75 6.10 -1.56
N VAL A 60 8.60 5.67 -0.29
CA VAL A 60 9.38 6.25 0.81
C VAL A 60 10.86 5.85 0.75
N PHE A 61 11.22 4.81 -0.01
CA PHE A 61 12.59 4.34 -0.07
C PHE A 61 13.42 5.04 -1.14
N ASP A 62 12.82 5.41 -2.26
CA ASP A 62 13.57 6.05 -3.36
C ASP A 62 13.05 7.43 -3.72
N GLY A 63 11.95 7.86 -3.13
CA GLY A 63 11.39 9.18 -3.38
C GLY A 63 10.71 9.34 -4.73
N LEU A 64 10.54 8.26 -5.48
CA LEU A 64 9.91 8.32 -6.79
C LEU A 64 8.39 8.28 -6.67
N GLU A 65 7.73 9.04 -7.53
CA GLU A 65 6.27 9.05 -7.58
C GLU A 65 5.75 7.94 -8.47
N ILE A 66 4.62 7.37 -8.08
CA ILE A 66 3.94 6.35 -8.86
C ILE A 66 2.44 6.62 -8.81
N HIS A 67 1.78 6.48 -9.94
CA HIS A 67 0.33 6.61 -10.00
C HIS A 67 -0.28 5.22 -9.86
N LEU A 68 -0.97 5.00 -8.76
CA LEU A 68 -1.66 3.73 -8.49
C LEU A 68 -3.15 3.90 -8.67
N ASN A 69 -3.80 2.87 -9.19
CA ASN A 69 -5.25 2.88 -9.36
C ASN A 69 -5.77 1.45 -9.37
N THR A 70 -7.08 1.32 -9.37
CA THR A 70 -7.73 0.02 -9.53
C THR A 70 -7.29 -0.57 -10.86
N GLY A 71 -6.78 -1.80 -10.81
CA GLY A 71 -6.26 -2.47 -11.99
C GLY A 71 -4.75 -2.43 -12.11
N SER A 72 -4.07 -1.64 -11.27
CA SER A 72 -2.61 -1.64 -11.26
C SER A 72 -2.09 -3.01 -10.84
N PHE A 73 -1.05 -3.48 -11.53
CA PHE A 73 -0.43 -4.76 -11.22
C PHE A 73 0.91 -4.51 -10.54
N ILE A 74 1.12 -5.18 -9.40
CA ILE A 74 2.31 -5.01 -8.57
C ILE A 74 3.04 -6.35 -8.50
N LYS A 75 4.36 -6.32 -8.74
CA LYS A 75 5.23 -7.49 -8.55
C LYS A 75 6.11 -7.27 -7.35
N MET A 76 6.27 -8.31 -6.54
CA MET A 76 7.10 -8.25 -5.34
C MET A 76 8.01 -9.45 -5.28
N LYS A 77 9.24 -9.21 -4.85
CA LYS A 77 10.22 -10.27 -4.59
C LYS A 77 9.85 -11.01 -3.30
N PRO A 78 10.46 -12.19 -3.06
CA PRO A 78 10.23 -12.90 -1.79
C PRO A 78 10.54 -11.99 -0.60
N TRP A 79 9.65 -12.01 0.38
CA TRP A 79 9.79 -11.24 1.62
C TRP A 79 9.94 -9.74 1.42
N ASP A 80 9.57 -9.25 0.26
CA ASP A 80 9.68 -7.84 -0.08
C ASP A 80 8.56 -7.04 0.59
N TYR A 81 8.79 -5.75 0.69
CA TYR A 81 7.77 -4.84 1.18
C TYR A 81 7.88 -3.52 0.44
N LEU A 82 6.74 -2.87 0.25
CA LEU A 82 6.65 -1.58 -0.43
C LEU A 82 5.88 -0.64 0.46
N VAL A 83 6.37 0.57 0.60
CA VAL A 83 5.72 1.60 1.40
C VAL A 83 5.62 2.86 0.58
N PHE A 84 4.42 3.35 0.42
CA PHE A 84 4.14 4.58 -0.32
C PHE A 84 3.41 5.55 0.58
N GLU A 85 3.61 6.84 0.34
CA GLU A 85 2.90 7.85 1.10
C GLU A 85 2.34 8.92 0.18
N ARG A 86 1.32 9.60 0.66
CA ARG A 86 0.66 10.69 -0.05
C ARG A 86 0.20 11.72 0.96
N LYS A 87 0.50 12.98 0.69
CA LYS A 87 -0.06 14.08 1.47
C LYS A 87 -1.47 14.38 0.99
N ILE A 88 -2.32 14.62 1.95
CA ILE A 88 -3.71 14.98 1.67
C ILE A 88 -3.85 16.50 1.65
#